data_753f743cf6f82c1ee8a8fca4fc3497f9
#
_entry.id   753f743cf6f82c1ee8a8fca4fc3497f9
#
_cell.length_a   1.000
_cell.length_b   1.000
_cell.length_c   1.000
_cell.angle_alpha   90.00
_cell.angle_beta   90.00
_cell.angle_gamma   90.00
#
_symmetry.space_group_name_H-M   'P 1'
#
loop_
_entity.id
_entity.type
_entity.pdbx_description
1 polymer ?
#
loop_
_entity_poly.entity_id
_entity_poly.type
_entity_poly.pdbx_seq_one_letter_code
_entity_poly.pdbx_strand_id
1 'polypeptide(L)'
;MKSNEILNFFKENPVQYLSTIGLDGKPKVRPFQFMLEEKGKLYFCTCNKKRVFEEIKGNPYVEFCIMDKNMDWLRTSGKVIFAEEFSIKKKIIESNKLVKEIYKSYNNPTFEVFYLEETNFSMNYMSEVMEQESKL
;
A
#
# COMPACT_ATOMS: atom_id res chain seq x y z
N MET A 1 -7.20 -8.90 -14.50
CA MET A 1 -7.95 -8.41 -13.32
C MET A 1 -8.36 -6.96 -13.57
N LYS A 2 -9.60 -6.61 -13.30
CA LYS A 2 -10.11 -5.27 -13.54
C LYS A 2 -9.72 -4.33 -12.41
N SER A 3 -9.56 -3.04 -12.73
CA SER A 3 -9.14 -2.02 -11.75
C SER A 3 -10.04 -1.94 -10.52
N ASN A 4 -11.35 -2.06 -10.70
CA ASN A 4 -12.31 -2.03 -9.58
C ASN A 4 -12.21 -3.26 -8.68
N GLU A 5 -11.82 -4.42 -9.21
CA GLU A 5 -11.60 -5.63 -8.42
C GLU A 5 -10.40 -5.45 -7.49
N ILE A 6 -9.33 -4.84 -8.03
CA ILE A 6 -8.12 -4.52 -7.25
C ILE A 6 -8.46 -3.55 -6.13
N LEU A 7 -9.17 -2.48 -6.46
CA LEU A 7 -9.57 -1.46 -5.49
C LEU A 7 -10.45 -2.05 -4.38
N ASN A 8 -11.41 -2.89 -4.74
CA ASN A 8 -12.27 -3.56 -3.77
C ASN A 8 -11.46 -4.48 -2.85
N PHE A 9 -10.47 -5.18 -3.40
CA PHE A 9 -9.60 -6.05 -2.61
C PHE A 9 -8.86 -5.26 -1.52
N PHE A 10 -8.34 -4.07 -1.87
CA PHE A 10 -7.72 -3.17 -0.89
C PHE A 10 -8.71 -2.68 0.16
N LYS A 11 -9.93 -2.30 -0.25
CA LYS A 11 -10.96 -1.77 0.66
C LYS A 11 -11.50 -2.83 1.61
N GLU A 12 -11.70 -4.05 1.13
CA GLU A 12 -12.25 -5.15 1.92
C GLU A 12 -11.24 -5.78 2.86
N ASN A 13 -9.96 -5.55 2.60
CA ASN A 13 -8.87 -6.12 3.40
C ASN A 13 -7.98 -4.97 3.89
N PRO A 14 -8.36 -4.30 4.98
CA PRO A 14 -7.77 -3.02 5.38
C PRO A 14 -6.33 -3.10 5.86
N VAL A 15 -5.85 -4.29 6.23
CA VAL A 15 -4.45 -4.46 6.58
C VAL A 15 -3.72 -5.08 5.40
N GLN A 16 -2.77 -4.35 4.85
CA GLN A 16 -1.87 -4.84 3.82
C GLN A 16 -0.47 -4.98 4.41
N TYR A 17 0.41 -5.68 3.72
CA TYR A 17 1.81 -5.83 4.13
C TYR A 17 2.69 -5.23 3.05
N LEU A 18 3.53 -4.28 3.44
CA LEU A 18 4.42 -3.55 2.54
C LEU A 18 5.85 -4.07 2.70
N SER A 19 6.42 -4.53 1.59
CA SER A 19 7.82 -4.92 1.52
C SER A 19 8.63 -3.80 0.89
N THR A 20 9.75 -3.50 1.53
CA THR A 20 10.71 -2.48 1.07
C THR A 20 12.10 -3.06 1.08
N ILE A 21 13.03 -2.35 0.44
CA ILE A 21 14.46 -2.66 0.54
C ILE A 21 15.05 -1.78 1.64
N GLY A 22 15.59 -2.41 2.66
CA GLY A 22 16.20 -1.70 3.78
C GLY A 22 17.46 -0.93 3.39
N LEU A 23 17.88 -0.01 4.25
CA LEU A 23 19.09 0.75 4.05
C LEU A 23 20.34 -0.16 4.03
N ASP A 24 20.22 -1.34 4.62
CA ASP A 24 21.24 -2.39 4.58
C ASP A 24 21.16 -3.30 3.34
N GLY A 25 20.26 -2.98 2.41
CA GLY A 25 20.03 -3.77 1.19
C GLY A 25 19.21 -5.04 1.40
N LYS A 26 18.70 -5.28 2.60
CA LYS A 26 17.94 -6.48 2.94
C LYS A 26 16.43 -6.18 2.89
N PRO A 27 15.59 -7.20 2.62
CA PRO A 27 14.14 -6.99 2.59
C PRO A 27 13.58 -6.67 3.97
N LYS A 28 12.59 -5.79 4.00
CA LYS A 28 11.86 -5.40 5.21
C LYS A 28 10.37 -5.48 4.90
N VAL A 29 9.55 -5.83 5.90
CA VAL A 29 8.11 -5.92 5.76
C VAL A 29 7.42 -5.41 7.01
N ARG A 30 6.27 -4.74 6.86
CA ARG A 30 5.44 -4.26 7.96
C ARG A 30 3.98 -4.13 7.51
N PRO A 31 3.04 -4.11 8.46
CA PRO A 31 1.66 -3.79 8.12
C PRO A 31 1.54 -2.35 7.63
N PHE A 32 0.59 -2.15 6.74
CA PHE A 32 0.30 -0.85 6.15
C PHE A 32 -1.19 -0.77 5.85
N GLN A 33 -1.70 0.42 5.56
CA GLN A 33 -3.10 0.60 5.25
C GLN A 33 -3.28 1.49 4.03
N PHE A 34 -4.08 0.99 3.08
CA PHE A 34 -4.55 1.76 1.94
C PHE A 34 -5.45 2.90 2.41
N MET A 35 -5.26 4.08 1.86
CA MET A 35 -6.03 5.26 2.26
C MET A 35 -7.17 5.59 1.29
N LEU A 36 -6.85 5.85 0.03
CA LEU A 36 -7.86 6.15 -0.99
C LEU A 36 -7.33 5.92 -2.40
N GLU A 37 -8.25 5.86 -3.34
CA GLU A 37 -7.94 5.84 -4.78
C GLU A 37 -8.44 7.14 -5.39
N GLU A 38 -7.65 7.73 -6.28
CA GLU A 38 -8.06 8.89 -7.08
C GLU A 38 -7.37 8.83 -8.44
N LYS A 39 -8.16 8.92 -9.50
CA LYS A 39 -7.66 8.91 -10.89
C LYS A 39 -6.75 7.71 -11.21
N GLY A 40 -7.12 6.55 -10.68
CA GLY A 40 -6.38 5.31 -10.89
C GLY A 40 -5.14 5.14 -10.03
N LYS A 41 -4.84 6.08 -9.15
CA LYS A 41 -3.69 6.01 -8.24
C LYS A 41 -4.10 5.55 -6.86
N LEU A 42 -3.32 4.64 -6.29
CA LEU A 42 -3.53 4.13 -4.94
C LEU A 42 -2.66 4.94 -3.98
N TYR A 43 -3.30 5.58 -3.01
CA TYR A 43 -2.64 6.47 -2.05
C TYR A 43 -2.49 5.82 -0.69
N PHE A 44 -1.33 6.05 -0.08
CA PHE A 44 -0.95 5.58 1.24
C PHE A 44 -0.33 6.73 2.02
N CYS A 45 -0.24 6.59 3.34
CA CYS A 45 0.42 7.61 4.14
C CYS A 45 1.38 6.98 5.16
N THR A 46 2.33 7.77 5.58
CA THR A 46 3.29 7.40 6.61
C THR A 46 3.80 8.65 7.34
N CYS A 47 4.66 8.44 8.32
CA CYS A 47 5.34 9.51 9.05
C CYS A 47 6.80 9.55 8.62
N ASN A 48 7.32 10.74 8.34
CA ASN A 48 8.72 10.89 7.90
C ASN A 48 9.76 10.65 9.00
N LYS A 49 9.29 10.35 10.22
CA LYS A 49 10.15 9.92 11.33
C LYS A 49 10.33 8.41 11.37
N LYS A 50 9.57 7.66 10.56
CA LYS A 50 9.66 6.20 10.51
C LYS A 50 10.76 5.74 9.56
N ARG A 51 11.35 4.59 9.88
CA ARG A 51 12.39 3.98 9.03
C ARG A 51 11.88 3.66 7.62
N VAL A 52 10.62 3.26 7.49
CA VAL A 52 10.02 2.96 6.18
C VAL A 52 10.10 4.16 5.23
N PHE A 53 9.94 5.37 5.74
CA PHE A 53 10.05 6.58 4.92
C PHE A 53 11.46 6.71 4.33
N GLU A 54 12.49 6.49 5.14
CA GLU A 54 13.88 6.54 4.67
C GLU A 54 14.17 5.44 3.65
N GLU A 55 13.61 4.26 3.87
CA GLU A 55 13.77 3.11 2.96
C GLU A 55 13.20 3.40 1.58
N ILE A 56 11.97 3.91 1.52
CA ILE A 56 11.33 4.21 0.23
C ILE A 56 11.90 5.44 -0.46
N LYS A 57 12.51 6.35 0.28
CA LYS A 57 13.28 7.44 -0.32
C LYS A 57 14.58 6.92 -0.95
N GLY A 58 15.25 6.01 -0.27
CA GLY A 58 16.50 5.42 -0.77
C GLY A 58 16.30 4.46 -1.93
N ASN A 59 15.22 3.67 -1.89
CA ASN A 59 14.82 2.78 -2.97
C ASN A 59 13.30 2.80 -3.10
N PRO A 60 12.76 3.43 -4.14
CA PRO A 60 11.31 3.63 -4.26
C PRO A 60 10.52 2.41 -4.75
N TYR A 61 11.17 1.31 -5.07
CA TYR A 61 10.49 0.11 -5.54
C TYR A 61 10.01 -0.72 -4.37
N VAL A 62 8.71 -0.98 -4.33
CA VAL A 62 8.03 -1.65 -3.22
C VAL A 62 7.05 -2.69 -3.74
N GLU A 63 6.63 -3.58 -2.83
CA GLU A 63 5.56 -4.53 -3.12
C GLU A 63 4.65 -4.67 -1.91
N PHE A 64 3.34 -4.61 -2.18
CA PHE A 64 2.31 -4.91 -1.20
C PHE A 64 1.79 -6.34 -1.40
N CYS A 65 1.45 -6.99 -0.30
CA CYS A 65 0.75 -8.28 -0.31
C CYS A 65 -0.49 -8.18 0.57
N ILE A 66 -1.62 -8.66 0.06
CA ILE A 66 -2.91 -8.64 0.76
C ILE A 66 -3.55 -10.00 0.63
N MET A 67 -3.91 -10.61 1.74
CA MET A 67 -4.63 -11.87 1.76
C MET A 67 -6.07 -11.63 2.23
N ASP A 68 -7.04 -12.25 1.54
CA ASP A 68 -8.43 -12.19 1.96
C ASP A 68 -8.80 -13.39 2.85
N LYS A 69 -10.05 -13.43 3.29
CA LYS A 69 -10.56 -14.50 4.14
C LYS A 69 -10.59 -15.89 3.48
N ASN A 70 -10.53 -15.93 2.15
CA ASN A 70 -10.52 -17.18 1.39
C ASN A 70 -9.10 -17.67 1.12
N MET A 71 -8.09 -16.97 1.67
CA MET A 71 -6.68 -17.24 1.47
C MET A 71 -6.20 -17.00 0.03
N ASP A 72 -6.94 -16.23 -0.74
CA ASP A 72 -6.48 -15.68 -2.01
C ASP A 72 -5.62 -14.46 -1.69
N TRP A 73 -4.54 -14.24 -2.44
CA TRP A 73 -3.71 -13.06 -2.18
C TRP A 73 -3.38 -12.29 -3.44
N LEU A 74 -3.41 -10.98 -3.28
CA LEU A 74 -3.05 -10.00 -4.29
C LEU A 74 -1.66 -9.46 -3.97
N ARG A 75 -0.78 -9.41 -4.97
CA ARG A 75 0.48 -8.67 -4.88
C ARG A 75 0.41 -7.48 -5.81
N THR A 76 0.85 -6.34 -5.31
CA THR A 76 0.92 -5.10 -6.07
C THR A 76 2.31 -4.51 -5.89
N SER A 77 3.07 -4.45 -6.96
CA SER A 77 4.38 -3.79 -6.96
C SER A 77 4.31 -2.46 -7.67
N GLY A 78 5.22 -1.56 -7.35
CA GLY A 78 5.27 -0.28 -8.01
C GLY A 78 6.42 0.58 -7.50
N LYS A 79 6.47 1.77 -8.05
CA LYS A 79 7.44 2.80 -7.67
C LYS A 79 6.72 3.87 -6.86
N VAL A 80 7.23 4.14 -5.67
CA VAL A 80 6.69 5.17 -4.78
C VAL A 80 6.97 6.55 -5.34
N ILE A 81 5.91 7.36 -5.42
CA ILE A 81 6.00 8.79 -5.74
C ILE A 81 5.35 9.55 -4.58
N PHE A 82 6.08 10.46 -3.97
CA PHE A 82 5.53 11.28 -2.90
C PHE A 82 4.60 12.35 -3.47
N ALA A 83 3.40 12.45 -2.90
CA ALA A 83 2.41 13.45 -3.25
C ALA A 83 2.55 14.64 -2.31
N GLU A 84 2.82 15.81 -2.86
CA GLU A 84 2.99 17.04 -2.07
C GLU A 84 1.75 17.91 -2.08
N GLU A 85 0.74 17.58 -2.86
CA GLU A 85 -0.49 18.34 -3.00
C GLU A 85 -1.31 18.32 -1.71
N PHE A 86 -1.62 19.48 -1.18
CA PHE A 86 -2.41 19.61 0.03
C PHE A 86 -3.82 19.05 -0.13
N SER A 87 -4.40 19.13 -1.33
CA SER A 87 -5.74 18.62 -1.59
C SER A 87 -5.86 17.12 -1.29
N ILE A 88 -4.87 16.33 -1.68
CA ILE A 88 -4.85 14.89 -1.43
C ILE A 88 -4.60 14.59 0.06
N LYS A 89 -3.66 15.30 0.67
CA LYS A 89 -3.37 15.17 2.10
C LYS A 89 -4.61 15.48 2.94
N LYS A 90 -5.34 16.53 2.57
CA LYS A 90 -6.56 16.95 3.24
C LYS A 90 -7.65 15.87 3.12
N LYS A 91 -7.85 15.30 1.93
CA LYS A 91 -8.82 14.22 1.72
C LYS A 91 -8.52 13.01 2.61
N ILE A 92 -7.27 12.63 2.73
CA ILE A 92 -6.85 11.48 3.56
C ILE A 92 -7.14 11.77 5.03
N ILE A 93 -6.76 12.93 5.52
CA ILE A 93 -7.01 13.34 6.91
C ILE A 93 -8.53 13.34 7.20
N GLU A 94 -9.33 13.88 6.30
CA GLU A 94 -10.78 14.00 6.50
C GLU A 94 -11.51 12.66 6.36
N SER A 95 -10.96 11.73 5.58
CA SER A 95 -11.61 10.44 5.34
C SER A 95 -11.22 9.34 6.31
N ASN A 96 -10.19 9.55 7.14
CA ASN A 96 -9.71 8.53 8.06
C ASN A 96 -9.54 9.11 9.47
N LYS A 97 -10.45 8.70 10.36
CA LYS A 97 -10.50 9.22 11.74
C LYS A 97 -9.21 8.95 12.53
N LEU A 98 -8.64 7.75 12.40
CA LEU A 98 -7.42 7.39 13.12
C LEU A 98 -6.23 8.22 12.64
N VAL A 99 -6.09 8.39 11.32
CA VAL A 99 -5.04 9.20 10.72
C VAL A 99 -5.16 10.66 11.18
N LYS A 100 -6.40 11.18 11.23
CA LYS A 100 -6.67 12.51 11.73
C LYS A 100 -6.27 12.67 13.21
N GLU A 101 -6.54 11.66 14.03
CA GLU A 101 -6.14 11.67 15.44
C GLU A 101 -4.63 11.68 15.61
N ILE A 102 -3.90 10.95 14.74
CA ILE A 102 -2.44 10.86 14.81
C ILE A 102 -1.78 12.15 14.31
N TYR A 103 -2.17 12.63 13.14
CA TYR A 103 -1.47 13.74 12.49
C TYR A 103 -2.09 15.10 12.71
N LYS A 104 -3.35 15.17 13.11
CA LYS A 104 -4.14 16.38 13.44
C LYS A 104 -4.53 17.20 12.21
N SER A 105 -3.58 17.50 11.30
CA SER A 105 -3.80 18.39 10.18
C SER A 105 -3.01 17.92 8.95
N TYR A 106 -3.53 18.24 7.77
CA TYR A 106 -2.89 17.94 6.49
C TYR A 106 -1.55 18.66 6.31
N ASN A 107 -1.33 19.78 7.01
CA ASN A 107 -0.08 20.53 6.94
C ASN A 107 0.93 20.16 8.02
N ASN A 108 0.69 19.07 8.76
CA ASN A 108 1.67 18.55 9.70
C ASN A 108 2.94 18.18 8.93
N PRO A 109 4.11 18.71 9.30
CA PRO A 109 5.35 18.50 8.55
C PRO A 109 5.86 17.06 8.61
N THR A 110 5.35 16.21 9.51
CA THR A 110 5.73 14.80 9.57
C THR A 110 4.82 13.89 8.75
N PHE A 111 3.70 14.42 8.25
CA PHE A 111 2.71 13.65 7.49
C PHE A 111 3.11 13.57 6.02
N GLU A 112 3.38 12.35 5.55
CA GLU A 112 3.80 12.08 4.18
C GLU A 112 2.78 11.19 3.48
N VAL A 113 2.46 11.52 2.24
CA VAL A 113 1.53 10.76 1.40
C VAL A 113 2.27 10.32 0.15
N PHE A 114 2.02 9.10 -0.30
CA PHE A 114 2.59 8.60 -1.54
C PHE A 114 1.58 7.78 -2.32
N TYR A 115 1.86 7.61 -3.60
CA TYR A 115 1.14 6.72 -4.49
C TYR A 115 2.14 5.87 -5.28
N LEU A 116 1.62 4.89 -6.00
CA LEU A 116 2.46 3.99 -6.81
C LEU A 116 2.32 4.31 -8.29
N GLU A 117 3.45 4.37 -8.98
CA GLU A 117 3.53 4.37 -10.44
C GLU A 117 4.12 3.04 -10.92
N GLU A 118 4.02 2.78 -12.21
CA GLU A 118 4.55 1.55 -12.83
C GLU A 118 4.02 0.30 -12.13
N THR A 119 2.72 0.30 -11.80
CA THR A 119 2.13 -0.76 -11.00
C THR A 119 1.92 -2.05 -11.78
N ASN A 120 2.23 -3.17 -11.11
CA ASN A 120 1.94 -4.51 -11.59
C ASN A 120 1.11 -5.23 -10.53
N PHE A 121 0.11 -5.99 -10.97
CA PHE A 121 -0.78 -6.73 -10.09
C PHE A 121 -0.73 -8.20 -10.44
N SER A 122 -0.69 -9.06 -9.42
CA SER A 122 -0.83 -10.49 -9.60
C SER A 122 -1.75 -11.07 -8.53
N MET A 123 -2.66 -11.95 -8.95
CA MET A 123 -3.60 -12.61 -8.05
C MET A 123 -3.29 -14.10 -7.99
N ASN A 124 -3.22 -14.63 -6.78
CA ASN A 124 -3.02 -16.05 -6.53
C ASN A 124 -4.25 -16.59 -5.81
N TYR A 125 -4.91 -17.56 -6.42
CA TYR A 125 -6.10 -18.17 -5.87
C TYR A 125 -5.75 -19.49 -5.18
N MET A 126 -6.20 -19.66 -3.95
CA MET A 126 -5.95 -20.88 -3.18
C MET A 126 -6.49 -22.12 -3.90
N SER A 127 -7.65 -21.99 -4.56
CA SER A 127 -8.23 -23.10 -5.32
C SER A 127 -7.32 -23.59 -6.45
N GLU A 128 -6.63 -22.69 -7.13
CA GLU A 128 -5.68 -23.04 -8.20
C GLU A 128 -4.45 -23.78 -7.64
N VAL A 129 -3.94 -23.34 -6.50
CA VAL A 129 -2.81 -23.98 -5.84
C VAL A 129 -3.19 -25.42 -5.43
N MET A 130 -4.34 -25.59 -4.82
CA MET A 130 -4.85 -26.90 -4.41
C MET A 130 -5.07 -27.83 -5.61
N GLU A 131 -5.58 -27.30 -6.72
CA GLU A 131 -5.77 -28.05 -7.95
C GLU A 131 -4.43 -28.51 -8.53
N GLN A 132 -3.42 -27.67 -8.55
CA GLN A 132 -2.07 -28.02 -8.99
C GLN A 132 -1.46 -29.14 -8.14
N GLU A 133 -1.58 -29.04 -6.83
CA GLU A 133 -1.10 -30.05 -5.90
C GLU A 133 -1.79 -31.40 -6.11
N SER A 134 -3.09 -31.40 -6.40
CA SER A 134 -3.83 -32.64 -6.64
C SER A 134 -3.43 -33.37 -7.92
N LYS A 135 -2.79 -32.66 -8.87
CA LYS A 135 -2.28 -33.24 -10.12
C LYS A 135 -0.89 -33.86 -9.99
N LEU A 136 -0.22 -33.61 -8.90
CA LEU A 136 1.08 -34.19 -8.63
C LEU A 136 0.96 -35.61 -8.13
#